data_8c4641d5b8f5b009c0a555ccdac5fb99
#
_entry.id   8c4641d5b8f5b009c0a555ccdac5fb99
#
_cell.length_a   1.000
_cell.length_b   1.000
_cell.length_c   1.000
_cell.angle_alpha   90.00
_cell.angle_beta   90.00
_cell.angle_gamma   90.00
#
_symmetry.space_group_name_H-M   'P 1'
#
loop_
_entity.id
_entity.type
_entity.pdbx_description
1 polymer ?
#
loop_
_entity_poly.entity_id
_entity_poly.type
_entity_poly.pdbx_seq_one_letter_code
_entity_poly.pdbx_strand_id
1 'polypeptide(L)'
;MSDHDGTIENSEDRVIMDDFWITDKIEAIYNPLLDCYLKVARLYEGDFPILELKKSTWFRINKYGPGGFMSEHIDNIHHSHGQQWGYPHVSALLYLNDDYKGGEFVVAGKKIKPNKGSSVVFPSNFMYPHEAKEVISGIRWSVVAWLM
;
A
#
# COMPACT_ATOMS: atom_id res chain seq x y z
N MET A 1 13.99 -0.86 1.88
CA MET A 1 13.15 -2.01 1.99
C MET A 1 13.95 -3.25 1.77
N SER A 2 13.75 -4.20 2.58
CA SER A 2 14.36 -5.46 2.33
C SER A 2 13.82 -6.03 1.02
N ASP A 3 14.66 -6.48 0.21
CA ASP A 3 14.38 -7.31 -0.93
C ASP A 3 13.79 -8.64 -0.55
N HIS A 4 13.40 -8.75 0.64
CA HIS A 4 12.56 -9.75 1.20
C HIS A 4 13.07 -11.17 1.15
N ASP A 5 13.77 -11.59 0.17
CA ASP A 5 14.27 -12.94 0.09
C ASP A 5 15.49 -13.07 -0.81
N GLY A 6 15.97 -11.98 -1.34
CA GLY A 6 17.12 -11.99 -2.24
C GLY A 6 16.91 -12.76 -3.53
N THR A 7 15.68 -13.18 -3.82
CA THR A 7 15.37 -13.91 -5.05
C THR A 7 15.03 -13.01 -6.20
N ILE A 8 14.91 -11.73 -5.95
CA ILE A 8 14.60 -10.76 -6.98
C ILE A 8 15.91 -10.30 -7.60
N GLU A 9 16.25 -10.89 -8.70
CA GLU A 9 17.27 -10.33 -9.57
C GLU A 9 16.83 -8.93 -9.99
N ASN A 10 17.67 -7.93 -9.76
CA ASN A 10 17.41 -6.54 -10.13
C ASN A 10 16.24 -5.90 -9.38
N SER A 11 16.24 -5.96 -8.06
CA SER A 11 15.27 -5.25 -7.26
C SER A 11 15.26 -3.75 -7.53
N GLU A 12 16.39 -3.18 -7.91
CA GLU A 12 16.54 -1.77 -8.28
C GLU A 12 15.69 -1.39 -9.50
N ASP A 13 15.48 -2.32 -10.43
CA ASP A 13 14.66 -2.08 -11.62
C ASP A 13 13.16 -2.19 -11.36
N ARG A 14 12.75 -2.59 -10.17
CA ARG A 14 11.35 -2.86 -9.82
C ARG A 14 10.71 -1.78 -8.99
N VAL A 15 11.49 -1.09 -8.21
CA VAL A 15 10.97 -0.05 -7.31
C VAL A 15 12.01 1.03 -7.07
N ILE A 16 11.57 2.28 -7.20
CA ILE A 16 12.33 3.46 -6.80
C ILE A 16 11.41 4.27 -5.91
N MET A 17 11.62 4.20 -4.61
CA MET A 17 10.90 4.97 -3.59
C MET A 17 11.66 4.97 -2.28
N ASP A 18 11.37 5.93 -1.44
CA ASP A 18 11.72 5.89 -0.01
C ASP A 18 10.53 5.38 0.78
N ASP A 19 10.77 4.55 1.77
CA ASP A 19 9.73 4.08 2.66
C ASP A 19 10.18 4.12 4.14
N PHE A 20 9.21 4.28 5.02
CA PHE A 20 9.44 4.17 6.46
C PHE A 20 8.16 3.75 7.19
N TRP A 21 8.36 3.06 8.30
CA TRP A 21 7.27 2.49 9.07
C TRP A 21 6.90 3.37 10.25
N ILE A 22 5.61 3.60 10.41
CA ILE A 22 5.01 4.23 11.58
C ILE A 22 4.50 3.13 12.48
N THR A 23 5.10 3.03 13.65
CA THR A 23 4.71 2.09 14.69
C THR A 23 3.91 2.79 15.80
N ASP A 24 3.33 2.02 16.69
CA ASP A 24 2.61 2.52 17.86
C ASP A 24 3.45 3.40 18.80
N LYS A 25 4.77 3.36 18.67
CA LYS A 25 5.70 4.22 19.42
C LYS A 25 5.63 5.69 19.00
N ILE A 26 5.06 5.98 17.83
CA ILE A 26 4.89 7.35 17.31
C ILE A 26 3.39 7.70 17.36
N GLU A 27 2.84 7.76 18.56
CA GLU A 27 1.39 7.91 18.81
C GLU A 27 0.75 9.08 18.06
N ALA A 28 1.44 10.22 17.97
CA ALA A 28 0.92 11.41 17.31
C ALA A 28 0.58 11.21 15.83
N ILE A 29 1.24 10.27 15.17
CA ILE A 29 0.99 9.92 13.76
C ILE A 29 0.23 8.61 13.66
N TYR A 30 0.56 7.65 14.50
CA TYR A 30 -0.05 6.32 14.48
C TYR A 30 -1.55 6.36 14.76
N ASN A 31 -1.98 7.08 15.80
CA ASN A 31 -3.39 7.09 16.19
C ASN A 31 -4.33 7.67 15.12
N PRO A 32 -4.01 8.82 14.50
CA PRO A 32 -4.82 9.31 13.37
C PRO A 32 -4.87 8.35 12.19
N LEU A 33 -3.77 7.69 11.87
CA LEU A 33 -3.73 6.68 10.80
C LEU A 33 -4.58 5.47 11.17
N LEU A 34 -4.49 4.99 12.39
CA LEU A 34 -5.31 3.88 12.87
C LEU A 34 -6.80 4.20 12.74
N ASP A 35 -7.24 5.38 13.11
CA ASP A 35 -8.62 5.82 12.97
C ASP A 35 -9.07 5.82 11.51
N CYS A 36 -8.23 6.27 10.59
CA CYS A 36 -8.51 6.23 9.16
C CYS A 36 -8.66 4.79 8.66
N TYR A 37 -7.74 3.91 9.00
CA TYR A 37 -7.77 2.52 8.55
C TYR A 37 -8.91 1.71 9.17
N LEU A 38 -9.31 2.00 10.40
CA LEU A 38 -10.49 1.40 11.00
C LEU A 38 -11.77 1.78 10.23
N LYS A 39 -11.91 3.03 9.83
CA LYS A 39 -13.03 3.46 8.98
C LYS A 39 -13.02 2.76 7.62
N VAL A 40 -11.85 2.70 6.98
CA VAL A 40 -11.67 2.02 5.69
C VAL A 40 -12.05 0.54 5.81
N ALA A 41 -11.56 -0.15 6.84
CA ALA A 41 -11.86 -1.55 7.08
C ALA A 41 -13.36 -1.78 7.25
N ARG A 42 -14.05 -0.95 8.05
CA ARG A 42 -15.49 -1.07 8.28
C ARG A 42 -16.32 -0.83 7.03
N LEU A 43 -15.93 0.13 6.20
CA LEU A 43 -16.61 0.37 4.92
C LEU A 43 -16.44 -0.81 3.97
N TYR A 44 -15.24 -1.36 3.88
CA TYR A 44 -14.95 -2.49 3.02
C TYR A 44 -15.65 -3.77 3.47
N GLU A 45 -15.67 -4.05 4.78
CA GLU A 45 -16.46 -5.16 5.36
C GLU A 45 -17.96 -5.01 5.10
N GLY A 46 -18.46 -3.78 5.04
CA GLY A 46 -19.85 -3.49 4.69
C GLY A 46 -20.20 -3.94 3.27
N ASP A 47 -19.28 -3.77 2.33
CA ASP A 47 -19.43 -4.23 0.94
C ASP A 47 -19.22 -5.74 0.80
N PHE A 48 -18.45 -6.34 1.71
CA PHE A 48 -18.12 -7.77 1.71
C PHE A 48 -18.39 -8.40 3.09
N PRO A 49 -19.67 -8.66 3.44
CA PRO A 49 -20.05 -9.06 4.79
C PRO A 49 -19.45 -10.38 5.32
N ILE A 50 -18.92 -11.21 4.44
CA ILE A 50 -18.24 -12.45 4.84
C ILE A 50 -16.81 -12.21 5.30
N LEU A 51 -16.26 -11.04 5.01
CA LEU A 51 -14.91 -10.67 5.39
C LEU A 51 -14.88 -10.16 6.82
N GLU A 52 -13.94 -10.66 7.60
CA GLU A 52 -13.63 -10.14 8.94
C GLU A 52 -12.17 -9.73 8.99
N LEU A 53 -11.92 -8.45 9.21
CA LEU A 53 -10.57 -7.88 9.33
C LEU A 53 -10.28 -7.62 10.81
N LYS A 54 -9.36 -8.39 11.38
CA LYS A 54 -9.04 -8.37 12.82
C LYS A 54 -7.69 -7.77 13.15
N LYS A 55 -6.80 -7.68 12.17
CA LYS A 55 -5.42 -7.20 12.35
C LYS A 55 -5.02 -6.31 11.20
N SER A 56 -4.08 -5.43 11.47
CA SER A 56 -3.35 -4.70 10.44
C SER A 56 -1.86 -4.79 10.69
N THR A 57 -1.08 -4.62 9.66
CA THR A 57 0.34 -4.28 9.80
C THR A 57 0.48 -2.89 10.43
N TRP A 58 1.68 -2.53 10.83
CA TRP A 58 2.00 -1.12 10.99
C TRP A 58 1.84 -0.37 9.67
N PHE A 59 1.91 0.93 9.71
CA PHE A 59 1.65 1.78 8.55
C PHE A 59 2.97 2.12 7.86
N ARG A 60 3.06 1.80 6.57
CA ARG A 60 4.23 2.13 5.77
C ARG A 60 3.96 3.38 4.95
N ILE A 61 4.72 4.42 5.21
CA ILE A 61 4.69 5.63 4.39
C ILE A 61 5.61 5.42 3.19
N ASN A 62 5.08 5.65 2.01
CA ASN A 62 5.79 5.59 0.75
C ASN A 62 5.94 6.98 0.16
N LYS A 63 7.15 7.32 -0.20
CA LYS A 63 7.51 8.58 -0.87
C LYS A 63 8.07 8.28 -2.25
N TYR A 64 7.38 8.74 -3.28
CA TYR A 64 7.84 8.65 -4.66
C TYR A 64 8.21 10.03 -5.15
N GLY A 65 9.50 10.30 -5.32
CA GLY A 65 9.99 11.51 -5.99
C GLY A 65 9.96 11.36 -7.52
N PRO A 66 10.38 12.39 -8.26
CA PRO A 66 10.49 12.31 -9.73
C PRO A 66 11.34 11.11 -10.16
N GLY A 67 10.83 10.31 -11.09
CA GLY A 67 11.42 9.04 -11.49
C GLY A 67 11.04 7.86 -10.61
N GLY A 68 10.36 8.09 -9.49
CA GLY A 68 9.93 7.03 -8.56
C GLY A 68 8.76 6.21 -9.13
N PHE A 69 8.82 4.91 -8.93
CA PHE A 69 7.80 3.97 -9.40
C PHE A 69 7.87 2.65 -8.62
N MET A 70 6.85 1.83 -8.79
CA MET A 70 6.86 0.42 -8.38
C MET A 70 6.24 -0.41 -9.50
N SER A 71 7.00 -1.38 -10.02
CA SER A 71 6.51 -2.24 -11.09
C SER A 71 5.37 -3.13 -10.64
N GLU A 72 4.65 -3.70 -11.62
CA GLU A 72 3.50 -4.55 -11.34
C GLU A 72 3.88 -5.74 -10.45
N HIS A 73 3.12 -5.95 -9.40
CA HIS A 73 3.29 -7.01 -8.41
C HIS A 73 1.96 -7.34 -7.73
N ILE A 74 1.97 -8.39 -6.93
CA ILE A 74 0.91 -8.72 -5.99
C ILE A 74 1.47 -8.72 -4.57
N ASP A 75 0.64 -8.44 -3.58
CA ASP A 75 1.11 -8.28 -2.19
C ASP A 75 1.16 -9.59 -1.41
N ASN A 76 0.41 -10.58 -1.82
CA ASN A 76 0.18 -11.80 -1.08
C ASN A 76 0.98 -13.00 -1.62
N ILE A 77 2.28 -12.81 -1.92
CA ILE A 77 3.08 -13.89 -2.51
C ILE A 77 4.18 -14.45 -1.63
N HIS A 78 4.57 -13.75 -0.59
CA HIS A 78 5.74 -14.14 0.15
C HIS A 78 5.41 -14.88 1.43
N HIS A 79 5.79 -16.15 1.46
CA HIS A 79 5.79 -16.96 2.65
C HIS A 79 6.68 -16.39 3.78
N SER A 80 7.71 -15.62 3.44
CA SER A 80 8.60 -14.98 4.42
C SER A 80 7.96 -13.86 5.23
N HIS A 81 6.87 -13.30 4.75
CA HIS A 81 6.25 -12.13 5.37
C HIS A 81 5.05 -12.41 6.23
N GLY A 82 4.42 -13.53 6.08
CA GLY A 82 3.10 -13.56 6.59
C GLY A 82 2.64 -14.82 7.28
N GLN A 83 3.29 -15.92 7.12
CA GLN A 83 2.78 -17.18 7.67
C GLN A 83 2.69 -17.20 9.19
N GLN A 84 3.56 -16.49 9.87
CA GLN A 84 3.53 -16.38 11.33
C GLN A 84 2.41 -15.47 11.83
N TRP A 85 1.97 -14.52 11.01
CA TRP A 85 1.06 -13.45 11.40
C TRP A 85 -0.26 -13.49 10.65
N GLY A 86 -0.38 -14.38 9.66
CA GLY A 86 -1.48 -14.45 8.72
C GLY A 86 -1.13 -13.87 7.36
N TYR A 87 -1.93 -14.18 6.37
CA TYR A 87 -1.79 -13.60 5.04
C TYR A 87 -2.60 -12.31 4.94
N PRO A 88 -2.09 -11.27 4.27
CA PRO A 88 -2.89 -10.10 3.94
C PRO A 88 -4.11 -10.52 3.11
N HIS A 89 -5.29 -10.13 3.56
CA HIS A 89 -6.51 -10.29 2.78
C HIS A 89 -6.76 -9.08 1.91
N VAL A 90 -6.45 -7.90 2.43
CA VAL A 90 -6.77 -6.62 1.82
C VAL A 90 -5.57 -5.69 1.92
N SER A 91 -5.24 -5.07 0.80
CA SER A 91 -4.29 -3.96 0.72
C SER A 91 -5.07 -2.65 0.76
N ALA A 92 -4.68 -1.74 1.60
CA ALA A 92 -5.32 -0.44 1.76
C ALA A 92 -4.28 0.68 1.67
N LEU A 93 -4.48 1.57 0.72
CA LEU A 93 -3.64 2.74 0.51
C LEU A 93 -4.42 4.00 0.87
N LEU A 94 -3.79 4.91 1.60
CA LEU A 94 -4.29 6.25 1.89
C LEU A 94 -3.38 7.26 1.19
N TYR A 95 -3.97 8.17 0.42
CA TYR A 95 -3.23 9.19 -0.32
C TYR A 95 -3.15 10.48 0.46
N LEU A 96 -1.93 10.95 0.73
CA LEU A 96 -1.68 12.13 1.54
C LEU A 96 -1.65 13.42 0.73
N ASN A 97 -1.45 13.32 -0.59
CA ASN A 97 -1.46 14.46 -1.50
C ASN A 97 -1.88 14.06 -2.92
N ASP A 98 -2.14 15.04 -3.75
CA ASP A 98 -2.51 14.87 -5.16
C ASP A 98 -1.85 15.91 -6.09
N ASP A 99 -0.92 16.70 -5.57
CA ASP A 99 -0.23 17.79 -6.26
C ASP A 99 1.05 17.34 -7.00
N TYR A 100 0.99 16.18 -7.65
CA TYR A 100 2.08 15.61 -8.45
C TYR A 100 1.58 15.26 -9.86
N LYS A 101 2.50 15.11 -10.80
CA LYS A 101 2.22 14.64 -12.17
C LYS A 101 2.79 13.24 -12.39
N GLY A 102 2.10 12.44 -13.19
CA GLY A 102 2.38 11.02 -13.30
C GLY A 102 1.96 10.28 -12.04
N GLY A 103 2.62 9.19 -11.70
CA GLY A 103 2.40 8.47 -10.46
C GLY A 103 1.02 7.85 -10.29
N GLU A 104 0.32 7.58 -11.40
CA GLU A 104 -0.98 6.91 -11.34
C GLU A 104 -0.83 5.53 -10.73
N PHE A 105 -1.83 5.11 -10.03
CA PHE A 105 -1.94 3.76 -9.51
C PHE A 105 -2.76 2.90 -10.47
N VAL A 106 -2.23 1.75 -10.84
CA VAL A 106 -2.95 0.78 -11.68
C VAL A 106 -3.20 -0.46 -10.85
N VAL A 107 -4.43 -0.88 -10.75
CA VAL A 107 -4.81 -2.11 -10.05
C VAL A 107 -5.77 -2.92 -10.91
N ALA A 108 -5.46 -4.20 -11.12
CA ALA A 108 -6.22 -5.10 -11.99
C ALA A 108 -6.50 -4.46 -13.38
N GLY A 109 -5.51 -3.80 -13.95
CA GLY A 109 -5.60 -3.11 -15.22
C GLY A 109 -6.33 -1.76 -15.21
N LYS A 110 -6.89 -1.36 -14.07
CA LYS A 110 -7.61 -0.11 -13.94
C LYS A 110 -6.70 1.00 -13.41
N LYS A 111 -6.53 2.04 -14.21
CA LYS A 111 -5.76 3.23 -13.82
C LYS A 111 -6.59 4.14 -12.93
N ILE A 112 -6.01 4.53 -11.80
CA ILE A 112 -6.63 5.42 -10.81
C ILE A 112 -5.64 6.55 -10.47
N LYS A 113 -6.14 7.75 -10.30
CA LYS A 113 -5.41 8.85 -9.68
C LYS A 113 -6.23 9.39 -8.51
N PRO A 114 -6.00 8.86 -7.31
CA PRO A 114 -6.77 9.24 -6.13
C PRO A 114 -6.51 10.69 -5.72
N ASN A 115 -7.54 11.34 -5.21
CA ASN A 115 -7.41 12.65 -4.59
C ASN A 115 -6.80 12.55 -3.20
N LYS A 116 -6.25 13.64 -2.71
CA LYS A 116 -5.79 13.77 -1.32
C LYS A 116 -6.90 13.35 -0.35
N GLY A 117 -6.54 12.52 0.62
CA GLY A 117 -7.45 12.02 1.65
C GLY A 117 -8.33 10.84 1.22
N SER A 118 -8.25 10.39 -0.03
CA SER A 118 -8.95 9.19 -0.46
C SER A 118 -8.15 7.92 -0.22
N SER A 119 -8.85 6.79 -0.19
CA SER A 119 -8.26 5.47 -0.03
C SER A 119 -8.53 4.61 -1.25
N VAL A 120 -7.59 3.73 -1.56
CA VAL A 120 -7.76 2.64 -2.52
C VAL A 120 -7.63 1.34 -1.77
N VAL A 121 -8.63 0.48 -1.89
CA VAL A 121 -8.71 -0.79 -1.17
C VAL A 121 -8.99 -1.90 -2.14
N PHE A 122 -8.25 -2.98 -2.06
CA PHE A 122 -8.40 -4.13 -2.96
C PHE A 122 -7.88 -5.40 -2.30
N PRO A 123 -8.35 -6.57 -2.74
CA PRO A 123 -7.80 -7.85 -2.30
C PRO A 123 -6.31 -7.96 -2.61
N SER A 124 -5.54 -8.49 -1.66
CA SER A 124 -4.08 -8.59 -1.80
C SER A 124 -3.63 -9.74 -2.71
N ASN A 125 -4.56 -10.51 -3.26
CA ASN A 125 -4.29 -11.75 -3.98
C ASN A 125 -3.87 -11.54 -5.45
N PHE A 126 -3.57 -12.64 -6.12
CA PHE A 126 -3.07 -12.68 -7.49
C PHE A 126 -4.03 -12.10 -8.56
N MET A 127 -5.31 -11.93 -8.24
CA MET A 127 -6.30 -11.34 -9.16
C MET A 127 -6.19 -9.81 -9.22
N TYR A 128 -5.42 -9.20 -8.32
CA TYR A 128 -5.27 -7.75 -8.21
C TYR A 128 -3.80 -7.34 -8.30
N PRO A 129 -3.11 -7.66 -9.42
CA PRO A 129 -1.79 -7.11 -9.66
C PRO A 129 -1.89 -5.59 -9.76
N HIS A 130 -0.91 -4.91 -9.23
CA HIS A 130 -0.92 -3.46 -9.18
C HIS A 130 0.46 -2.87 -9.34
N GLU A 131 0.50 -1.63 -9.76
CA GLU A 131 1.72 -0.88 -9.96
C GLU A 131 1.54 0.60 -9.64
N ALA A 132 2.62 1.26 -9.28
CA ALA A 132 2.70 2.70 -9.21
C ALA A 132 3.51 3.20 -10.42
N LYS A 133 2.84 3.93 -11.32
CA LYS A 133 3.50 4.52 -12.48
C LYS A 133 4.51 5.57 -12.05
N GLU A 134 5.48 5.82 -12.91
CA GLU A 134 6.51 6.81 -12.66
C GLU A 134 5.94 8.19 -12.36
N VAL A 135 6.43 8.79 -11.29
CA VAL A 135 6.17 10.19 -10.97
C VAL A 135 7.03 11.06 -11.89
N ILE A 136 6.41 11.97 -12.62
CA ILE A 136 7.09 12.86 -13.58
C ILE A 136 7.58 14.13 -12.88
N SER A 137 6.73 14.72 -12.05
CA SER A 137 7.08 15.91 -11.26
C SER A 137 6.30 15.96 -9.96
N GLY A 138 6.85 16.62 -8.97
CA GLY A 138 6.33 16.65 -7.61
C GLY A 138 6.69 15.38 -6.83
N ILE A 139 6.07 15.20 -5.70
CA ILE A 139 6.29 14.06 -4.81
C ILE A 139 4.94 13.44 -4.50
N ARG A 140 4.82 12.13 -4.67
CA ARG A 140 3.64 11.37 -4.27
C ARG A 140 3.87 10.77 -2.89
N TRP A 141 2.98 11.10 -1.97
CA TRP A 141 2.95 10.55 -0.62
C TRP A 141 1.72 9.66 -0.43
N SER A 142 1.95 8.45 0.01
CA SER A 142 0.87 7.53 0.36
C SER A 142 1.26 6.70 1.59
N VAL A 143 0.26 6.16 2.25
CA VAL A 143 0.45 5.22 3.35
C VAL A 143 -0.20 3.91 2.94
N VAL A 144 0.47 2.80 3.19
CA VAL A 144 -0.08 1.47 2.95
C VAL A 144 -0.14 0.69 4.25
N ALA A 145 -1.21 -0.06 4.41
CA ALA A 145 -1.35 -1.10 5.42
C ALA A 145 -1.98 -2.34 4.79
N TRP A 146 -1.61 -3.49 5.31
CA TRP A 146 -2.21 -4.76 4.95
C TRP A 146 -3.11 -5.22 6.08
N LEU A 147 -4.35 -5.52 5.72
CA LEU A 147 -5.39 -5.92 6.65
C LEU A 147 -5.60 -7.43 6.57
N MET A 148 -5.76 -8.05 7.75
CA MET A 148 -5.86 -9.50 7.92
C MET A 148 -7.04 -9.87 8.79
#